data_742e0cb9ac3a94a2bd5762130f834b76
#
_entry.id   742e0cb9ac3a94a2bd5762130f834b76
#
_cell.length_a   1.000
_cell.length_b   1.000
_cell.length_c   1.000
_cell.angle_alpha   90.00
_cell.angle_beta   90.00
_cell.angle_gamma   90.00
#
_symmetry.space_group_name_H-M   'P 1'
#
loop_
_entity.id
_entity.type
_entity.pdbx_description
1 polymer ?
#
loop_
_entity_poly.entity_id
_entity_poly.type
_entity_poly.pdbx_seq_one_letter_code
_entity_poly.pdbx_strand_id
1 'polypeptide(L)'
;ILLHSGNELTGQLEFADADKVVINSWYAGRLEFRRSAIKAVIPSKGSSGRVMFNGPTAKEDWVFGTAKNAGGKKGFLIPQGPRPIPGNLPKKNTPSGKFQFKANSFESSGSGAMVGRKVEFPDKSITEFDLDWATPTGRTSAYFNVNVNFFSDNLKSQSNGNSYSLKLSQTSANLSRHELQGGEPVSDRLGSNARVNLTGIGSRARFSFRVDRKKRTFMLLINGQKIANWKDKERFAGKGSGLVFTTRSTYPIRISNISIREWDGSLPASFKDALGSPKEDLLRLANDDTMSGSVIGIQKNAIKIKTSFAEVDIPLDRIGLIQFAQKNAVAKEKLPKGMVSARLKGHGSLTFQLKSWQDGKLEVESPDFGAATLDGSIVESITFNPTKKRALDSKGTLSKKELKKRLREKEKGNIGPPPPRVPKKNK
;
A
#
# COMPACT_ATOMS: atom_id res chain seq x y z
N ILE A 1 -15.36 4.86 -0.25
CA ILE A 1 -16.19 5.05 -1.45
C ILE A 1 -15.30 5.23 -2.65
N LEU A 2 -15.61 4.58 -3.76
CA LEU A 2 -15.02 4.79 -5.08
C LEU A 2 -16.04 5.45 -5.99
N LEU A 3 -15.67 6.57 -6.61
CA LEU A 3 -16.50 7.27 -7.58
C LEU A 3 -16.22 6.83 -9.02
N HIS A 4 -17.15 7.06 -9.94
CA HIS A 4 -16.94 6.82 -11.38
C HIS A 4 -15.84 7.71 -11.98
N SER A 5 -15.59 8.88 -11.39
CA SER A 5 -14.45 9.76 -11.71
C SER A 5 -13.08 9.15 -11.39
N GLY A 6 -13.05 8.08 -10.57
CA GLY A 6 -11.84 7.44 -10.05
C GLY A 6 -11.34 8.03 -8.74
N ASN A 7 -12.10 8.96 -8.15
CA ASN A 7 -11.82 9.50 -6.83
C ASN A 7 -12.15 8.44 -5.75
N GLU A 8 -11.33 8.40 -4.72
CA GLU A 8 -11.52 7.53 -3.56
C GLU A 8 -11.59 8.38 -2.29
N LEU A 9 -12.58 8.10 -1.44
CA LEU A 9 -12.79 8.79 -0.18
C LEU A 9 -13.03 7.81 0.95
N THR A 10 -12.68 8.24 2.15
CA THR A 10 -13.02 7.55 3.40
C THR A 10 -13.88 8.45 4.28
N GLY A 11 -14.81 7.84 4.99
CA GLY A 11 -15.70 8.54 5.93
C GLY A 11 -16.67 7.56 6.55
N GLN A 12 -17.37 8.01 7.58
CA GLN A 12 -18.44 7.27 8.20
C GLN A 12 -19.69 7.37 7.31
N LEU A 13 -20.24 6.24 6.88
CA LEU A 13 -21.47 6.21 6.12
C LEU A 13 -22.65 6.54 7.06
N GLU A 14 -23.34 7.64 6.80
CA GLU A 14 -24.49 8.06 7.59
C GLU A 14 -25.80 7.54 7.00
N PHE A 15 -25.92 7.64 5.68
CA PHE A 15 -27.17 7.37 5.01
C PHE A 15 -26.93 7.05 3.54
N ALA A 16 -27.77 6.20 2.96
CA ALA A 16 -27.91 6.04 1.51
C ALA A 16 -29.35 5.69 1.16
N ASP A 17 -29.83 6.21 0.03
CA ASP A 17 -31.10 5.87 -0.58
C ASP A 17 -30.96 5.64 -2.10
N ALA A 18 -32.05 5.75 -2.84
CA ALA A 18 -32.05 5.59 -4.29
C ALA A 18 -31.28 6.68 -5.03
N ASP A 19 -31.19 7.89 -4.46
CA ASP A 19 -30.71 9.09 -5.13
C ASP A 19 -29.34 9.54 -4.63
N LYS A 20 -29.05 9.35 -3.34
CA LYS A 20 -27.86 9.91 -2.71
C LYS A 20 -27.23 8.99 -1.68
N VAL A 21 -25.96 9.26 -1.41
CA VAL A 21 -25.15 8.66 -0.34
C VAL A 21 -24.47 9.79 0.45
N VAL A 22 -24.60 9.74 1.76
CA VAL A 22 -24.04 10.73 2.67
C VAL A 22 -22.98 10.09 3.56
N ILE A 23 -21.82 10.70 3.58
CA ILE A 23 -20.72 10.33 4.48
C ILE A 23 -20.30 11.51 5.34
N ASN A 24 -19.84 11.22 6.55
CA ASN A 24 -19.18 12.17 7.40
C ASN A 24 -17.68 11.84 7.42
N SER A 25 -16.87 12.77 6.95
CA SER A 25 -15.42 12.65 6.88
C SER A 25 -14.79 13.64 7.85
N TRP A 26 -13.83 13.19 8.67
CA TRP A 26 -13.16 14.06 9.64
C TRP A 26 -12.37 15.21 8.96
N TYR A 27 -12.00 15.05 7.69
CA TYR A 27 -11.21 16.03 6.94
C TYR A 27 -12.02 16.91 5.98
N ALA A 28 -13.26 16.57 5.73
CA ALA A 28 -14.12 17.28 4.78
C ALA A 28 -15.54 17.50 5.33
N GLY A 29 -15.81 17.09 6.58
CA GLY A 29 -17.13 17.14 7.17
C GLY A 29 -18.13 16.24 6.47
N ARG A 30 -19.39 16.68 6.45
CA ARG A 30 -20.49 15.95 5.82
C ARG A 30 -20.50 16.18 4.31
N LEU A 31 -20.32 15.12 3.55
CA LEU A 31 -20.34 15.13 2.08
C LEU A 31 -21.56 14.35 1.57
N GLU A 32 -22.23 14.91 0.60
CA GLU A 32 -23.38 14.32 -0.05
C GLU A 32 -23.08 14.04 -1.53
N PHE A 33 -23.19 12.78 -1.93
CA PHE A 33 -22.91 12.32 -3.30
C PHE A 33 -24.20 11.87 -3.96
N ARG A 34 -24.39 12.23 -5.22
CA ARG A 34 -25.39 11.56 -6.04
C ARG A 34 -25.04 10.07 -6.16
N ARG A 35 -25.99 9.18 -5.93
CA ARG A 35 -25.74 7.73 -6.05
C ARG A 35 -25.16 7.35 -7.41
N SER A 36 -25.59 8.02 -8.48
CA SER A 36 -25.07 7.83 -9.84
C SER A 36 -23.59 8.18 -10.00
N ALA A 37 -23.01 8.98 -9.11
CA ALA A 37 -21.57 9.27 -9.09
C ALA A 37 -20.74 8.16 -8.44
N ILE A 38 -21.37 7.26 -7.66
CA ILE A 38 -20.69 6.23 -6.90
C ILE A 38 -20.63 4.93 -7.68
N LYS A 39 -19.42 4.43 -7.88
CA LYS A 39 -19.18 3.13 -8.49
C LYS A 39 -19.28 2.00 -7.48
N ALA A 40 -18.67 2.17 -6.30
CA ALA A 40 -18.65 1.15 -5.28
C ALA A 40 -18.43 1.73 -3.87
N VAL A 41 -18.94 1.02 -2.88
CA VAL A 41 -18.67 1.27 -1.46
C VAL A 41 -18.06 0.01 -0.87
N ILE A 42 -16.97 0.18 -0.15
CA ILE A 42 -16.43 -0.87 0.73
C ILE A 42 -16.80 -0.43 2.15
N PRO A 43 -17.83 -1.06 2.76
CA PRO A 43 -18.05 -0.86 4.18
C PRO A 43 -16.78 -1.34 4.89
N SER A 44 -16.02 -0.43 5.51
CA SER A 44 -15.00 -0.91 6.39
C SER A 44 -15.74 -1.58 7.54
N LYS A 45 -15.53 -2.86 7.74
CA LYS A 45 -15.73 -3.41 9.07
C LYS A 45 -14.92 -2.49 9.96
N GLY A 46 -15.56 -1.69 10.79
CA GLY A 46 -14.89 -1.13 11.94
C GLY A 46 -14.16 -2.33 12.52
N SER A 47 -12.83 -2.28 12.60
CA SER A 47 -12.01 -3.45 12.89
C SER A 47 -12.56 -4.09 14.16
N SER A 48 -13.43 -5.08 13.99
CA SER A 48 -14.12 -5.77 15.09
C SER A 48 -13.16 -6.67 15.86
N GLY A 49 -11.92 -6.78 15.40
CA GLY A 49 -10.87 -7.48 16.10
C GLY A 49 -10.32 -6.64 17.24
N ARG A 50 -10.17 -7.27 18.42
CA ARG A 50 -9.54 -6.68 19.60
C ARG A 50 -8.18 -6.08 19.22
N VAL A 51 -7.97 -4.81 19.54
CA VAL A 51 -6.70 -4.12 19.33
C VAL A 51 -5.75 -4.55 20.45
N MET A 52 -4.65 -5.18 20.06
CA MET A 52 -3.61 -5.66 20.98
C MET A 52 -2.54 -4.59 21.20
N PHE A 53 -2.27 -3.79 20.15
CA PHE A 53 -1.27 -2.74 20.20
C PHE A 53 -1.60 -1.63 19.20
N ASN A 54 -1.33 -0.38 19.58
CA ASN A 54 -1.40 0.80 18.73
C ASN A 54 -0.29 1.79 19.16
N GLY A 55 0.55 2.22 18.20
CA GLY A 55 1.67 3.11 18.53
C GLY A 55 2.63 3.32 17.35
N PRO A 56 3.88 3.72 17.62
CA PRO A 56 4.46 3.98 18.95
C PRO A 56 3.96 5.28 19.57
N THR A 57 3.60 5.26 20.84
CA THR A 57 3.20 6.47 21.60
C THR A 57 4.30 6.95 22.55
N ALA A 58 5.22 6.06 22.89
CA ALA A 58 6.34 6.30 23.77
C ALA A 58 7.52 5.40 23.38
N LYS A 59 8.72 5.69 23.90
CA LYS A 59 9.95 4.93 23.61
C LYS A 59 10.26 3.86 24.65
N GLU A 60 9.67 3.94 25.82
CA GLU A 60 10.11 3.23 27.04
C GLU A 60 10.02 1.71 26.91
N ASP A 61 9.00 1.21 26.24
CA ASP A 61 8.81 -0.23 26.04
C ASP A 61 9.55 -0.80 24.83
N TRP A 62 10.33 0.02 24.16
CA TRP A 62 11.04 -0.39 22.95
C TRP A 62 12.52 -0.60 23.23
N VAL A 63 13.04 -1.70 22.72
CA VAL A 63 14.47 -2.04 22.78
C VAL A 63 15.13 -1.51 21.51
N PHE A 64 16.03 -0.56 21.68
CA PHE A 64 16.84 0.01 20.61
C PHE A 64 18.17 -0.75 20.51
N GLY A 65 18.61 -1.00 19.28
CA GLY A 65 19.85 -1.72 19.03
C GLY A 65 20.40 -1.48 17.65
N THR A 66 21.45 -2.23 17.36
CA THR A 66 22.05 -2.28 16.03
C THR A 66 22.14 -3.73 15.58
N ALA A 67 21.70 -3.98 14.34
CA ALA A 67 21.88 -5.30 13.74
C ALA A 67 23.39 -5.49 13.50
N LYS A 68 24.05 -6.26 14.36
CA LYS A 68 25.38 -6.78 14.05
C LYS A 68 25.24 -7.59 12.77
N ASN A 69 26.08 -7.33 11.77
CA ASN A 69 26.19 -8.23 10.63
C ASN A 69 26.48 -9.61 11.22
N ALA A 70 25.53 -10.53 11.09
CA ALA A 70 25.81 -11.93 11.31
C ALA A 70 26.93 -12.23 10.32
N GLY A 71 28.15 -12.38 10.84
CA GLY A 71 29.33 -12.67 10.04
C GLY A 71 29.00 -13.90 9.22
N GLY A 72 28.91 -13.75 7.92
CA GLY A 72 28.70 -14.88 7.04
C GLY A 72 29.79 -15.90 7.35
N LYS A 73 29.38 -17.08 7.80
CA LYS A 73 30.28 -18.24 7.75
C LYS A 73 30.84 -18.26 6.34
N LYS A 74 32.16 -18.36 6.23
CA LYS A 74 32.95 -18.42 5.00
C LYS A 74 32.19 -19.22 3.95
N GLY A 75 31.72 -18.54 2.91
CA GLY A 75 31.17 -19.19 1.74
C GLY A 75 32.22 -20.16 1.21
N PHE A 76 31.79 -21.30 0.75
CA PHE A 76 32.56 -22.31 0.05
C PHE A 76 33.56 -21.60 -0.88
N LEU A 77 34.85 -21.71 -0.57
CA LEU A 77 35.94 -21.15 -1.38
C LEU A 77 35.96 -21.93 -2.69
N ILE A 78 35.38 -21.36 -3.74
CA ILE A 78 35.74 -21.77 -5.10
C ILE A 78 37.19 -21.32 -5.29
N PRO A 79 38.15 -22.20 -5.63
CA PRO A 79 39.51 -21.79 -5.89
C PRO A 79 39.52 -20.89 -7.12
N GLN A 80 39.63 -19.58 -6.92
CA GLN A 80 39.96 -18.64 -7.97
C GLN A 80 41.48 -18.47 -7.98
N GLY A 81 42.08 -18.63 -9.16
CA GLY A 81 43.49 -18.43 -9.36
C GLY A 81 44.01 -17.05 -8.89
N PRO A 82 45.31 -16.83 -8.82
CA PRO A 82 45.91 -15.68 -8.13
C PRO A 82 45.47 -14.37 -8.80
N ARG A 83 44.66 -13.58 -8.10
CA ARG A 83 44.40 -12.17 -8.43
C ARG A 83 45.44 -11.31 -7.72
N PRO A 84 45.95 -10.26 -8.38
CA PRO A 84 46.86 -9.32 -7.70
C PRO A 84 46.10 -8.64 -6.55
N ILE A 85 46.69 -8.63 -5.37
CA ILE A 85 46.16 -8.02 -4.15
C ILE A 85 46.24 -6.50 -4.31
N PRO A 86 45.11 -5.78 -4.46
CA PRO A 86 45.13 -4.34 -4.26
C PRO A 86 45.32 -4.07 -2.75
N GLY A 87 46.24 -3.19 -2.43
CA GLY A 87 46.60 -2.85 -1.07
C GLY A 87 45.42 -2.59 -0.15
N ASN A 88 45.64 -2.82 1.14
CA ASN A 88 44.68 -2.63 2.26
C ASN A 88 43.95 -1.30 2.15
N LEU A 89 42.78 -1.32 1.49
CA LEU A 89 41.82 -0.23 1.64
C LEU A 89 41.31 -0.29 3.08
N PRO A 90 41.42 0.78 3.86
CA PRO A 90 40.90 0.81 5.22
C PRO A 90 39.40 0.44 5.15
N LYS A 91 38.98 -0.57 5.92
CA LYS A 91 37.56 -0.88 6.11
C LYS A 91 36.92 0.40 6.59
N LYS A 92 36.22 1.10 5.72
CA LYS A 92 35.35 2.24 6.09
C LYS A 92 34.38 1.71 7.15
N ASN A 93 34.64 2.02 8.40
CA ASN A 93 33.70 1.83 9.49
C ASN A 93 32.52 2.75 9.21
N THR A 94 31.56 2.26 8.42
CA THR A 94 30.32 2.97 8.20
C THR A 94 29.61 3.01 9.56
N PRO A 95 29.29 4.18 10.12
CA PRO A 95 28.63 4.25 11.40
C PRO A 95 27.36 3.39 11.36
N SER A 96 27.21 2.53 12.35
CA SER A 96 25.99 1.74 12.51
C SER A 96 24.82 2.69 12.78
N GLY A 97 23.80 2.67 11.91
CA GLY A 97 22.59 3.47 12.09
C GLY A 97 21.85 3.12 13.38
N LYS A 98 21.13 4.09 13.92
CA LYS A 98 20.29 3.94 15.11
C LYS A 98 18.90 4.45 14.81
N PHE A 99 17.87 3.86 15.43
CA PHE A 99 16.55 4.45 15.47
C PHE A 99 16.47 5.48 16.59
N GLN A 100 15.75 6.57 16.33
CA GLN A 100 15.36 7.59 17.30
C GLN A 100 13.84 7.68 17.32
N PHE A 101 13.27 7.83 18.52
CA PHE A 101 11.84 8.09 18.67
C PHE A 101 11.58 9.59 18.51
N LYS A 102 10.70 9.97 17.58
CA LYS A 102 10.29 11.34 17.33
C LYS A 102 8.83 11.38 16.85
N ALA A 103 8.03 12.23 17.43
CA ALA A 103 6.64 12.49 17.00
C ALA A 103 5.87 11.19 16.69
N ASN A 104 5.77 10.29 17.67
CA ASN A 104 5.09 9.00 17.56
C ASN A 104 5.57 8.11 16.39
N SER A 105 6.86 8.19 16.08
CA SER A 105 7.50 7.40 15.03
C SER A 105 8.94 7.04 15.39
N PHE A 106 9.50 6.06 14.68
CA PHE A 106 10.91 5.73 14.72
C PHE A 106 11.59 6.20 13.44
N GLU A 107 12.62 7.03 13.54
CA GLU A 107 13.43 7.49 12.41
C GLU A 107 14.83 6.86 12.49
N SER A 108 15.26 6.20 11.40
CA SER A 108 16.59 5.62 11.33
C SER A 108 17.61 6.65 10.82
N SER A 109 18.79 6.66 11.41
CA SER A 109 19.92 7.48 10.92
C SER A 109 20.76 6.77 9.83
N GLY A 110 20.37 5.56 9.43
CA GLY A 110 21.08 4.78 8.39
C GLY A 110 20.99 3.28 8.59
N SER A 111 21.89 2.56 7.92
CA SER A 111 21.90 1.10 7.89
C SER A 111 22.28 0.49 9.24
N GLY A 112 21.64 -0.62 9.57
CA GLY A 112 21.87 -1.39 10.80
C GLY A 112 21.05 -0.94 12.00
N ALA A 113 20.20 0.10 11.87
CA ALA A 113 19.30 0.49 12.94
C ALA A 113 18.29 -0.62 13.25
N MET A 114 18.07 -0.89 14.53
CA MET A 114 17.11 -1.90 15.00
C MET A 114 16.28 -1.35 16.15
N VAL A 115 14.98 -1.65 16.13
CA VAL A 115 14.05 -1.35 17.22
C VAL A 115 13.05 -2.49 17.36
N GLY A 116 12.77 -2.93 18.57
CA GLY A 116 11.86 -4.04 18.81
C GLY A 116 11.09 -3.92 20.13
N ARG A 117 9.96 -4.59 20.20
CA ARG A 117 9.09 -4.62 21.36
C ARG A 117 8.43 -6.00 21.49
N LYS A 118 8.13 -6.42 22.74
CA LYS A 118 7.18 -7.52 22.98
C LYS A 118 5.77 -7.01 22.79
N VAL A 119 4.96 -7.76 22.07
CA VAL A 119 3.56 -7.47 21.77
C VAL A 119 2.74 -8.76 21.84
N GLU A 120 1.45 -8.65 22.09
CA GLU A 120 0.57 -9.82 22.04
C GLU A 120 0.15 -10.06 20.59
N PHE A 121 0.40 -11.27 20.06
CA PHE A 121 -0.08 -11.70 18.76
C PHE A 121 -1.19 -12.73 18.94
N PRO A 122 -2.44 -12.44 18.52
CA PRO A 122 -3.50 -13.43 18.48
C PRO A 122 -3.21 -14.53 17.45
N ASP A 123 -3.92 -15.66 17.54
CA ASP A 123 -3.80 -16.78 16.60
C ASP A 123 -4.02 -16.38 15.16
N LYS A 124 -4.97 -15.47 14.92
CA LYS A 124 -5.12 -14.76 13.68
C LYS A 124 -4.87 -13.27 13.93
N SER A 125 -3.87 -12.71 13.29
CA SER A 125 -3.44 -11.34 13.55
C SER A 125 -3.26 -10.53 12.29
N ILE A 126 -3.52 -9.22 12.41
CA ILE A 126 -3.12 -8.21 11.44
C ILE A 126 -2.11 -7.31 12.13
N THR A 127 -0.92 -7.19 11.54
CA THR A 127 0.05 -6.16 11.91
C THR A 127 0.12 -5.14 10.78
N GLU A 128 -0.15 -3.89 11.09
CA GLU A 128 -0.07 -2.78 10.14
C GLU A 128 0.96 -1.75 10.59
N PHE A 129 1.62 -1.13 9.64
CA PHE A 129 2.57 -0.04 9.88
C PHE A 129 2.77 0.78 8.62
N ASP A 130 3.14 2.06 8.80
CA ASP A 130 3.53 2.94 7.72
C ASP A 130 5.05 3.00 7.65
N LEU A 131 5.59 2.94 6.43
CA LEU A 131 6.98 3.26 6.13
C LEU A 131 7.05 4.50 5.25
N ASP A 132 7.86 5.47 5.68
CA ASP A 132 8.29 6.60 4.87
C ASP A 132 9.78 6.44 4.56
N TRP A 133 10.17 6.73 3.33
CA TRP A 133 11.58 6.67 2.90
C TRP A 133 11.93 7.84 2.01
N ALA A 134 13.17 8.30 2.12
CA ALA A 134 13.67 9.35 1.23
C ALA A 134 13.77 8.82 -0.22
N THR A 135 13.25 9.57 -1.17
CA THR A 135 13.49 9.32 -2.59
C THR A 135 14.68 10.17 -3.00
N PRO A 136 15.83 9.57 -3.38
CA PRO A 136 16.98 10.36 -3.79
C PRO A 136 16.67 11.15 -5.05
N THR A 137 17.08 12.41 -5.05
CA THR A 137 17.13 13.24 -6.25
C THR A 137 18.44 12.90 -6.98
N GLY A 138 18.34 12.31 -8.18
CA GLY A 138 19.52 11.98 -8.99
C GLY A 138 19.63 10.49 -9.37
N ARG A 139 20.73 10.13 -10.03
CA ARG A 139 21.02 8.78 -10.59
C ARG A 139 21.43 7.72 -9.55
N THR A 140 21.52 8.05 -8.29
CA THR A 140 21.87 7.09 -7.25
C THR A 140 20.67 6.25 -6.89
N SER A 141 20.74 4.96 -7.13
CA SER A 141 19.71 4.01 -6.70
C SER A 141 19.61 4.03 -5.17
N ALA A 142 18.51 4.58 -4.64
CA ALA A 142 18.23 4.49 -3.21
C ALA A 142 18.08 3.02 -2.82
N TYR A 143 18.94 2.59 -1.93
CA TYR A 143 18.83 1.23 -1.41
C TYR A 143 17.83 1.22 -0.26
N PHE A 144 16.59 0.83 -0.56
CA PHE A 144 15.57 0.55 0.45
C PHE A 144 15.63 -0.92 0.85
N ASN A 145 15.80 -1.18 2.14
CA ASN A 145 15.75 -2.53 2.68
C ASN A 145 15.33 -2.47 4.15
N VAL A 146 14.18 -3.01 4.44
CA VAL A 146 13.62 -3.13 5.80
C VAL A 146 13.27 -4.58 6.06
N ASN A 147 13.68 -5.10 7.20
CA ASN A 147 13.25 -6.41 7.70
C ASN A 147 12.35 -6.21 8.91
N VAL A 148 11.26 -6.95 8.95
CA VAL A 148 10.33 -6.98 10.07
C VAL A 148 10.21 -8.42 10.57
N ASN A 149 10.65 -8.65 11.80
CA ASN A 149 10.53 -9.96 12.43
C ASN A 149 9.27 -10.00 13.29
N PHE A 150 8.47 -11.03 13.08
CA PHE A 150 7.24 -11.31 13.81
C PHE A 150 7.41 -12.56 14.65
N PHE A 151 6.73 -12.60 15.77
CA PHE A 151 6.76 -13.74 16.73
C PHE A 151 8.18 -14.08 17.17
N SER A 152 9.04 -13.06 17.28
CA SER A 152 10.45 -13.25 17.65
C SER A 152 10.58 -13.51 19.15
N ASP A 153 11.40 -14.50 19.51
CA ASP A 153 11.84 -14.74 20.88
C ASP A 153 13.09 -13.92 21.26
N ASN A 154 13.67 -13.23 20.28
CA ASN A 154 14.85 -12.40 20.48
C ASN A 154 14.67 -10.98 19.92
N LEU A 155 14.63 -9.96 20.80
CA LEU A 155 14.51 -8.55 20.40
C LEU A 155 15.84 -7.90 20.00
N LYS A 156 16.98 -8.56 20.24
CA LYS A 156 18.32 -8.00 20.02
C LYS A 156 19.04 -8.56 18.81
N SER A 157 18.43 -9.51 18.10
CA SER A 157 19.01 -10.12 16.91
C SER A 157 17.94 -10.36 15.86
N GLN A 158 18.30 -10.15 14.61
CA GLN A 158 17.43 -10.41 13.47
C GLN A 158 17.37 -11.89 13.10
N SER A 159 18.46 -12.64 13.26
CA SER A 159 18.62 -13.99 12.74
C SER A 159 18.92 -15.04 13.80
N ASN A 160 19.17 -14.63 15.03
CA ASN A 160 19.50 -15.54 16.12
C ASN A 160 18.31 -15.68 17.05
N GLY A 161 17.41 -16.56 16.70
CA GLY A 161 16.14 -16.81 17.41
C GLY A 161 15.08 -17.38 16.49
N ASN A 162 13.94 -17.74 17.09
CA ASN A 162 12.79 -18.27 16.36
C ASN A 162 11.88 -17.09 15.95
N SER A 163 11.57 -16.97 14.66
CA SER A 163 10.75 -15.87 14.14
C SER A 163 10.34 -16.11 12.68
N TYR A 164 9.48 -15.23 12.17
CA TYR A 164 9.28 -15.02 10.74
C TYR A 164 9.79 -13.63 10.36
N SER A 165 10.62 -13.55 9.33
CA SER A 165 11.23 -12.31 8.84
C SER A 165 10.66 -11.93 7.48
N LEU A 166 9.91 -10.84 7.44
CA LEU A 166 9.46 -10.19 6.21
C LEU A 166 10.53 -9.20 5.77
N LYS A 167 11.18 -9.50 4.65
CA LYS A 167 12.15 -8.59 4.03
C LYS A 167 11.49 -7.81 2.91
N LEU A 168 11.55 -6.49 3.01
CA LEU A 168 11.02 -5.54 2.05
C LEU A 168 12.15 -4.82 1.35
N SER A 169 12.12 -4.82 0.02
CA SER A 169 13.01 -4.02 -0.82
C SER A 169 12.19 -3.19 -1.81
N GLN A 170 12.84 -2.32 -2.58
CA GLN A 170 12.15 -1.50 -3.59
C GLN A 170 11.35 -2.32 -4.61
N THR A 171 11.83 -3.51 -4.94
CA THR A 171 11.29 -4.32 -6.04
C THR A 171 10.77 -5.68 -5.62
N SER A 172 10.99 -6.06 -4.36
CA SER A 172 10.59 -7.39 -3.88
C SER A 172 10.24 -7.44 -2.40
N ALA A 173 9.36 -8.36 -2.07
CA ALA A 173 9.10 -8.80 -0.70
C ALA A 173 9.31 -10.30 -0.60
N ASN A 174 9.93 -10.78 0.47
CA ASN A 174 10.05 -12.20 0.74
C ASN A 174 9.87 -12.47 2.23
N LEU A 175 9.42 -13.67 2.54
CA LEU A 175 9.22 -14.16 3.90
C LEU A 175 10.16 -15.34 4.14
N SER A 176 10.87 -15.30 5.26
CA SER A 176 11.71 -16.41 5.73
C SER A 176 11.28 -16.84 7.13
N ARG A 177 11.35 -18.13 7.40
CA ARG A 177 11.32 -18.65 8.77
C ARG A 177 12.72 -18.67 9.34
N HIS A 178 12.85 -18.40 10.61
CA HIS A 178 14.08 -18.57 11.37
C HIS A 178 13.80 -19.49 12.55
N GLU A 179 14.69 -20.43 12.77
CA GLU A 179 14.56 -21.40 13.85
C GLU A 179 15.94 -21.73 14.42
N LEU A 180 16.00 -21.95 15.73
CA LEU A 180 17.19 -22.55 16.34
C LEU A 180 17.05 -24.06 16.34
N GLN A 181 17.93 -24.75 15.62
CA GLN A 181 18.03 -26.20 15.58
C GLN A 181 19.35 -26.61 16.24
N GLY A 182 19.24 -27.32 17.37
CA GLY A 182 20.44 -27.65 18.17
C GLY A 182 21.25 -26.43 18.64
N GLY A 183 20.62 -25.28 18.81
CA GLY A 183 21.27 -24.00 19.16
C GLY A 183 21.81 -23.21 17.96
N GLU A 184 21.86 -23.81 16.78
CA GLU A 184 22.33 -23.12 15.56
C GLU A 184 21.18 -22.47 14.81
N PRO A 185 21.34 -21.23 14.31
CA PRO A 185 20.33 -20.55 13.54
C PRO A 185 20.20 -21.11 12.13
N VAL A 186 18.99 -21.59 11.80
CA VAL A 186 18.58 -22.04 10.47
C VAL A 186 17.58 -21.07 9.89
N SER A 187 17.69 -20.79 8.60
CA SER A 187 16.79 -19.87 7.90
C SER A 187 16.36 -20.42 6.57
N ASP A 188 15.03 -20.57 6.40
CA ASP A 188 14.42 -21.07 5.17
C ASP A 188 13.47 -20.04 4.58
N ARG A 189 13.54 -19.85 3.27
CA ARG A 189 12.62 -18.97 2.57
C ARG A 189 11.29 -19.66 2.32
N LEU A 190 10.19 -18.97 2.61
CA LEU A 190 8.85 -19.48 2.31
C LEU A 190 8.42 -19.05 0.90
N GLY A 191 8.48 -20.00 -0.03
CA GLY A 191 8.04 -19.80 -1.40
C GLY A 191 8.91 -18.81 -2.21
N SER A 192 8.33 -18.23 -3.26
CA SER A 192 9.00 -17.30 -4.16
C SER A 192 8.94 -15.84 -3.65
N ASN A 193 9.86 -15.01 -4.16
CA ASN A 193 9.80 -13.58 -3.93
C ASN A 193 8.56 -12.99 -4.61
N ALA A 194 7.85 -12.14 -3.89
CA ALA A 194 6.80 -11.33 -4.47
C ALA A 194 7.40 -10.08 -5.12
N ARG A 195 6.92 -9.74 -6.31
CA ARG A 195 7.28 -8.48 -6.96
C ARG A 195 6.53 -7.33 -6.28
N VAL A 196 7.28 -6.28 -5.97
CA VAL A 196 6.78 -5.01 -5.41
C VAL A 196 7.30 -3.88 -6.29
N ASN A 197 6.57 -2.80 -6.42
CA ASN A 197 7.05 -1.59 -7.07
C ASN A 197 6.86 -0.41 -6.12
N LEU A 198 7.74 -0.29 -5.13
CA LEU A 198 7.68 0.82 -4.17
C LEU A 198 8.08 2.16 -4.79
N THR A 199 8.91 2.16 -5.82
CA THR A 199 9.28 3.40 -6.54
C THR A 199 8.08 4.04 -7.25
N GLY A 200 7.14 3.23 -7.73
CA GLY A 200 5.90 3.71 -8.36
C GLY A 200 4.81 4.17 -7.38
N ILE A 201 4.98 3.88 -6.10
CA ILE A 201 4.02 4.25 -5.03
C ILE A 201 4.35 5.64 -4.44
N GLY A 202 5.58 6.13 -4.63
CA GLY A 202 6.08 7.35 -4.01
C GLY A 202 7.03 7.05 -2.85
N SER A 203 7.08 7.93 -1.83
CA SER A 203 8.01 7.84 -0.70
C SER A 203 7.38 7.28 0.58
N ARG A 204 6.13 6.82 0.52
CA ARG A 204 5.39 6.28 1.66
C ARG A 204 4.46 5.17 1.23
N ALA A 205 4.32 4.14 2.08
CA ALA A 205 3.29 3.12 1.94
C ALA A 205 2.84 2.57 3.29
N ARG A 206 1.57 2.11 3.34
CA ARG A 206 1.04 1.34 4.46
C ARG A 206 1.15 -0.15 4.15
N PHE A 207 1.75 -0.87 5.06
CA PHE A 207 1.93 -2.32 5.01
C PHE A 207 0.94 -2.98 5.96
N SER A 208 0.31 -4.06 5.51
CA SER A 208 -0.56 -4.90 6.33
C SER A 208 -0.10 -6.35 6.18
N PHE A 209 0.39 -6.92 7.28
CA PHE A 209 0.84 -8.31 7.33
C PHE A 209 -0.14 -9.12 8.17
N ARG A 210 -0.76 -10.12 7.54
CA ARG A 210 -1.80 -10.96 8.12
C ARG A 210 -1.29 -12.36 8.32
N VAL A 211 -1.56 -12.93 9.47
CA VAL A 211 -1.09 -14.24 9.87
C VAL A 211 -2.23 -15.08 10.44
N ASP A 212 -2.38 -16.30 9.94
CA ASP A 212 -3.17 -17.36 10.57
C ASP A 212 -2.18 -18.43 11.05
N ARG A 213 -1.93 -18.48 12.38
CA ARG A 213 -0.96 -19.38 13.00
C ARG A 213 -1.37 -20.84 12.82
N LYS A 214 -2.66 -21.16 12.97
CA LYS A 214 -3.18 -22.53 12.84
C LYS A 214 -3.03 -23.06 11.43
N LYS A 215 -3.36 -22.23 10.42
CA LYS A 215 -3.18 -22.57 9.00
C LYS A 215 -1.76 -22.36 8.51
N ARG A 216 -0.90 -21.68 9.29
CA ARG A 216 0.48 -21.31 8.94
C ARG A 216 0.55 -20.53 7.62
N THR A 217 -0.41 -19.63 7.44
CA THR A 217 -0.51 -18.79 6.24
C THR A 217 -0.21 -17.34 6.59
N PHE A 218 0.44 -16.67 5.65
CA PHE A 218 0.92 -15.31 5.77
C PHE A 218 0.54 -14.53 4.53
N MET A 219 0.01 -13.34 4.70
CA MET A 219 -0.39 -12.49 3.60
C MET A 219 0.16 -11.08 3.78
N LEU A 220 0.70 -10.53 2.71
CA LEU A 220 1.15 -9.14 2.66
C LEU A 220 0.23 -8.32 1.75
N LEU A 221 -0.25 -7.20 2.29
CA LEU A 221 -0.89 -6.15 1.52
C LEU A 221 -0.05 -4.87 1.60
N ILE A 222 -0.03 -4.09 0.53
CA ILE A 222 0.59 -2.77 0.47
C ILE A 222 -0.47 -1.81 -0.06
N ASN A 223 -0.76 -0.75 0.71
CA ASN A 223 -1.84 0.20 0.42
C ASN A 223 -3.18 -0.52 0.11
N GLY A 224 -3.51 -1.54 0.92
CA GLY A 224 -4.72 -2.34 0.77
C GLY A 224 -4.70 -3.36 -0.38
N GLN A 225 -3.69 -3.34 -1.25
CA GLN A 225 -3.56 -4.29 -2.34
C GLN A 225 -2.81 -5.55 -1.89
N LYS A 226 -3.39 -6.74 -2.13
CA LYS A 226 -2.73 -8.03 -1.89
C LYS A 226 -1.52 -8.18 -2.81
N ILE A 227 -0.35 -8.38 -2.20
CA ILE A 227 0.94 -8.52 -2.89
C ILE A 227 1.40 -9.97 -2.90
N ALA A 228 1.27 -10.63 -1.76
CA ALA A 228 1.79 -11.98 -1.60
C ALA A 228 0.95 -12.82 -0.63
N ASN A 229 1.04 -14.12 -0.80
CA ASN A 229 0.53 -15.11 0.11
C ASN A 229 1.56 -16.24 0.23
N TRP A 230 1.98 -16.57 1.46
CA TRP A 230 2.92 -17.63 1.75
C TRP A 230 2.29 -18.66 2.71
N LYS A 231 2.76 -19.88 2.62
CA LYS A 231 2.39 -20.95 3.55
C LYS A 231 3.65 -21.64 4.05
N ASP A 232 3.77 -21.77 5.36
CA ASP A 232 4.78 -22.62 5.96
C ASP A 232 4.28 -24.08 5.93
N LYS A 233 5.02 -24.95 5.28
CA LYS A 233 4.70 -26.39 5.17
C LYS A 233 5.08 -27.16 6.45
N GLU A 234 6.01 -26.61 7.21
CA GLU A 234 6.52 -27.15 8.47
C GLU A 234 5.63 -26.69 9.66
N ARG A 235 6.07 -26.98 10.87
CA ARG A 235 5.47 -26.40 12.09
C ARG A 235 5.66 -24.87 12.13
N PHE A 236 4.82 -24.19 12.88
CA PHE A 236 4.97 -22.74 13.08
C PHE A 236 6.25 -22.46 13.88
N ALA A 237 7.19 -21.70 13.28
CA ALA A 237 8.52 -21.44 13.84
C ALA A 237 8.55 -20.34 14.89
N GLY A 238 7.61 -19.38 14.84
CA GLY A 238 7.58 -18.25 15.78
C GLY A 238 7.26 -18.69 17.21
N LYS A 239 8.19 -18.51 18.15
CA LYS A 239 8.05 -18.94 19.55
C LYS A 239 7.91 -17.78 20.53
N GLY A 240 8.13 -16.54 20.06
CA GLY A 240 8.10 -15.37 20.91
C GLY A 240 6.93 -14.43 20.63
N SER A 241 6.97 -13.32 21.34
CA SER A 241 6.03 -12.20 21.21
C SER A 241 6.69 -10.93 20.63
N GLY A 242 7.90 -11.04 20.08
CA GLY A 242 8.65 -9.90 19.59
C GLY A 242 8.19 -9.43 18.21
N LEU A 243 8.01 -8.11 18.06
CA LEU A 243 7.98 -7.39 16.79
C LEU A 243 9.27 -6.58 16.69
N VAL A 244 10.09 -6.84 15.66
CA VAL A 244 11.39 -6.19 15.51
C VAL A 244 11.54 -5.63 14.11
N PHE A 245 11.86 -4.35 14.02
CA PHE A 245 12.20 -3.67 12.77
C PHE A 245 13.70 -3.48 12.67
N THR A 246 14.26 -3.78 11.51
CA THR A 246 15.67 -3.57 11.20
C THR A 246 15.79 -2.95 9.81
N THR A 247 16.57 -1.87 9.68
CA THR A 247 16.85 -1.29 8.37
C THR A 247 18.28 -1.54 7.92
N ARG A 248 18.45 -1.85 6.64
CA ARG A 248 19.73 -1.85 5.94
C ARG A 248 19.75 -0.79 4.84
N SER A 249 18.80 0.13 4.88
CA SER A 249 18.72 1.25 3.95
C SER A 249 19.85 2.22 4.19
N THR A 250 20.40 2.79 3.13
CA THR A 250 21.43 3.85 3.20
C THR A 250 20.81 5.21 3.52
N TYR A 251 19.51 5.35 3.31
CA TYR A 251 18.72 6.56 3.59
C TYR A 251 17.84 6.39 4.82
N PRO A 252 17.48 7.49 5.48
CA PRO A 252 16.57 7.44 6.61
C PRO A 252 15.24 6.75 6.26
N ILE A 253 14.78 5.91 7.17
CA ILE A 253 13.46 5.26 7.13
C ILE A 253 12.71 5.70 8.38
N ARG A 254 11.46 6.12 8.18
CA ARG A 254 10.54 6.41 9.27
C ARG A 254 9.49 5.32 9.36
N ILE A 255 9.23 4.83 10.57
CA ILE A 255 8.22 3.82 10.88
C ILE A 255 7.20 4.45 11.81
N SER A 256 5.93 4.40 11.45
CA SER A 256 4.84 5.00 12.22
C SER A 256 3.55 4.19 12.12
N ASN A 257 2.55 4.57 12.91
CA ASN A 257 1.20 3.99 12.88
C ASN A 257 1.20 2.46 12.96
N ILE A 258 2.03 1.91 13.86
CA ILE A 258 2.11 0.47 14.10
C ILE A 258 0.85 0.05 14.86
N SER A 259 0.10 -0.92 14.32
CA SER A 259 -1.05 -1.50 14.99
C SER A 259 -1.05 -3.02 14.88
N ILE A 260 -1.49 -3.70 15.94
CA ILE A 260 -1.70 -5.15 15.94
C ILE A 260 -3.10 -5.40 16.46
N ARG A 261 -3.85 -6.23 15.75
CA ARG A 261 -5.22 -6.58 16.11
C ARG A 261 -5.57 -7.99 15.69
N GLU A 262 -6.63 -8.50 16.26
CA GLU A 262 -7.21 -9.76 15.82
C GLU A 262 -7.67 -9.66 14.35
N TRP A 263 -7.59 -10.79 13.66
CA TRP A 263 -8.04 -10.93 12.29
C TRP A 263 -9.16 -11.99 12.23
N ASP A 264 -10.30 -11.64 11.67
CA ASP A 264 -11.43 -12.55 11.48
C ASP A 264 -11.20 -13.60 10.37
N GLY A 265 -10.11 -13.44 9.60
CA GLY A 265 -9.79 -14.29 8.45
C GLY A 265 -10.31 -13.75 7.12
N SER A 266 -11.09 -12.68 7.12
CA SER A 266 -11.59 -12.04 5.91
C SER A 266 -10.51 -11.24 5.19
N LEU A 267 -10.58 -11.20 3.85
CA LEU A 267 -9.78 -10.30 3.04
C LEU A 267 -10.44 -8.92 3.01
N PRO A 268 -9.66 -7.83 3.00
CA PRO A 268 -10.26 -6.55 2.71
C PRO A 268 -10.79 -6.61 1.27
N ALA A 269 -12.02 -6.23 1.10
CA ALA A 269 -12.53 -5.97 -0.23
C ALA A 269 -11.65 -4.88 -0.87
N SER A 270 -11.33 -5.07 -2.14
CA SER A 270 -10.57 -4.10 -2.92
C SER A 270 -11.48 -3.50 -3.98
N PHE A 271 -11.38 -2.20 -4.23
CA PHE A 271 -12.07 -1.59 -5.37
C PHE A 271 -11.65 -2.18 -6.73
N LYS A 272 -10.51 -2.88 -6.79
CA LYS A 272 -10.14 -3.66 -7.98
C LYS A 272 -11.07 -4.83 -8.24
N ASP A 273 -11.74 -5.31 -7.19
CA ASP A 273 -12.72 -6.39 -7.30
C ASP A 273 -14.06 -5.88 -7.81
N ALA A 274 -14.29 -4.55 -7.82
CA ALA A 274 -15.43 -3.91 -8.46
C ALA A 274 -15.22 -3.85 -10.00
N LEU A 275 -15.04 -5.03 -10.60
CA LEU A 275 -14.83 -5.16 -12.05
C LEU A 275 -16.16 -5.13 -12.78
N GLY A 276 -16.17 -4.42 -13.94
CA GLY A 276 -17.33 -4.40 -14.82
C GLY A 276 -18.38 -3.36 -14.44
N SER A 277 -19.51 -3.48 -15.09
CA SER A 277 -20.68 -2.61 -14.94
C SER A 277 -21.88 -3.51 -14.75
N PRO A 278 -22.26 -3.83 -13.50
CA PRO A 278 -23.38 -4.70 -13.26
C PRO A 278 -24.67 -4.05 -13.76
N LYS A 279 -25.60 -4.86 -14.26
CA LYS A 279 -26.93 -4.41 -14.66
C LYS A 279 -27.82 -4.07 -13.46
N GLU A 280 -27.54 -4.69 -12.34
CA GLU A 280 -28.19 -4.51 -11.03
C GLU A 280 -27.11 -4.22 -9.97
N ASP A 281 -27.51 -3.70 -8.83
CA ASP A 281 -26.59 -3.55 -7.72
C ASP A 281 -26.09 -4.93 -7.26
N LEU A 282 -24.81 -5.03 -6.96
CA LEU A 282 -24.16 -6.25 -6.54
C LEU A 282 -23.58 -6.07 -5.14
N LEU A 283 -23.98 -6.94 -4.23
CA LEU A 283 -23.38 -7.07 -2.92
C LEU A 283 -22.46 -8.29 -2.92
N ARG A 284 -21.24 -8.15 -2.50
CA ARG A 284 -20.36 -9.25 -2.14
C ARG A 284 -20.26 -9.31 -0.62
N LEU A 285 -20.65 -10.43 -0.06
CA LEU A 285 -20.59 -10.69 1.38
C LEU A 285 -19.16 -10.97 1.83
N ALA A 286 -18.95 -10.95 3.14
CA ALA A 286 -17.62 -11.19 3.73
C ALA A 286 -17.12 -12.64 3.57
N ASN A 287 -18.02 -13.58 3.27
CA ASN A 287 -17.72 -14.98 2.94
C ASN A 287 -17.52 -15.24 1.43
N ASP A 288 -17.45 -14.16 0.63
CA ASP A 288 -17.35 -14.12 -0.84
C ASP A 288 -18.63 -14.52 -1.60
N ASP A 289 -19.74 -14.83 -0.92
CA ASP A 289 -21.04 -14.99 -1.59
C ASP A 289 -21.46 -13.67 -2.23
N THR A 290 -22.24 -13.77 -3.31
CA THR A 290 -22.75 -12.60 -4.04
C THR A 290 -24.26 -12.58 -4.07
N MET A 291 -24.83 -11.40 -3.97
CA MET A 291 -26.26 -11.15 -4.09
C MET A 291 -26.49 -9.98 -5.04
N SER A 292 -27.39 -10.13 -5.99
CA SER A 292 -27.80 -9.06 -6.91
C SER A 292 -29.22 -8.61 -6.64
N GLY A 293 -29.50 -7.34 -6.95
CA GLY A 293 -30.80 -6.75 -6.75
C GLY A 293 -30.74 -5.22 -6.81
N SER A 294 -31.72 -4.57 -6.19
CA SER A 294 -31.77 -3.11 -6.07
C SER A 294 -31.57 -2.70 -4.62
N VAL A 295 -30.49 -1.98 -4.34
CA VAL A 295 -30.27 -1.40 -3.01
C VAL A 295 -31.30 -0.30 -2.80
N ILE A 296 -32.19 -0.50 -1.82
CA ILE A 296 -33.24 0.46 -1.46
C ILE A 296 -32.66 1.55 -0.56
N GLY A 297 -31.84 1.16 0.40
CA GLY A 297 -31.27 2.12 1.34
C GLY A 297 -30.24 1.49 2.26
N ILE A 298 -29.51 2.37 2.95
CA ILE A 298 -28.57 2.02 4.02
C ILE A 298 -28.94 2.85 5.25
N GLN A 299 -29.34 2.17 6.31
CA GLN A 299 -29.74 2.81 7.57
C GLN A 299 -29.39 1.90 8.76
N LYS A 300 -29.17 2.47 9.92
CA LYS A 300 -28.94 1.72 11.19
C LYS A 300 -27.92 0.58 11.05
N ASN A 301 -26.83 0.81 10.33
CA ASN A 301 -25.78 -0.17 10.11
C ASN A 301 -26.21 -1.43 9.31
N ALA A 302 -27.27 -1.34 8.55
CA ALA A 302 -27.74 -2.40 7.64
C ALA A 302 -28.05 -1.83 6.26
N ILE A 303 -27.89 -2.66 5.23
CA ILE A 303 -28.32 -2.38 3.86
C ILE A 303 -29.60 -3.15 3.58
N LYS A 304 -30.58 -2.45 3.03
CA LYS A 304 -31.80 -3.08 2.52
C LYS A 304 -31.68 -3.25 1.02
N ILE A 305 -31.79 -4.49 0.56
CA ILE A 305 -31.72 -4.85 -0.86
C ILE A 305 -33.03 -5.59 -1.25
N LYS A 306 -33.58 -5.19 -2.38
CA LYS A 306 -34.69 -5.87 -3.03
C LYS A 306 -34.13 -6.79 -4.11
N THR A 307 -34.24 -8.08 -3.89
CA THR A 307 -33.93 -9.14 -4.86
C THR A 307 -35.16 -9.49 -5.68
N SER A 308 -35.02 -10.41 -6.62
CA SER A 308 -36.17 -10.98 -7.37
C SER A 308 -37.16 -11.74 -6.48
N PHE A 309 -36.74 -12.14 -5.27
CA PHE A 309 -37.55 -13.03 -4.40
C PHE A 309 -38.04 -12.33 -3.13
N ALA A 310 -37.24 -11.41 -2.56
CA ALA A 310 -37.56 -10.78 -1.28
C ALA A 310 -36.80 -9.47 -1.07
N GLU A 311 -37.28 -8.68 -0.12
CA GLU A 311 -36.49 -7.60 0.50
C GLU A 311 -35.74 -8.15 1.71
N VAL A 312 -34.44 -7.89 1.76
CA VAL A 312 -33.54 -8.44 2.81
C VAL A 312 -32.73 -7.31 3.42
N ASP A 313 -32.69 -7.28 4.75
CA ASP A 313 -31.81 -6.41 5.52
C ASP A 313 -30.53 -7.17 5.86
N ILE A 314 -29.38 -6.64 5.42
CA ILE A 314 -28.07 -7.25 5.64
C ILE A 314 -27.22 -6.30 6.47
N PRO A 315 -26.71 -6.71 7.64
CA PRO A 315 -25.78 -5.89 8.42
C PRO A 315 -24.54 -5.51 7.62
N LEU A 316 -24.10 -4.24 7.70
CA LEU A 316 -22.95 -3.74 6.93
C LEU A 316 -21.64 -4.48 7.26
N ASP A 317 -21.52 -5.03 8.47
CA ASP A 317 -20.36 -5.82 8.89
C ASP A 317 -20.24 -7.18 8.17
N ARG A 318 -21.35 -7.66 7.54
CA ARG A 318 -21.34 -8.85 6.69
C ARG A 318 -21.06 -8.55 5.22
N ILE A 319 -20.92 -7.29 4.84
CA ILE A 319 -20.73 -6.87 3.45
C ILE A 319 -19.26 -6.52 3.22
N GLY A 320 -18.66 -7.14 2.21
CA GLY A 320 -17.32 -6.84 1.76
C GLY A 320 -17.28 -5.72 0.73
N LEU A 321 -18.24 -5.71 -0.20
CA LEU A 321 -18.28 -4.75 -1.30
C LEU A 321 -19.74 -4.51 -1.73
N ILE A 322 -20.10 -3.25 -1.93
CA ILE A 322 -21.32 -2.81 -2.59
C ILE A 322 -20.91 -2.22 -3.93
N GLN A 323 -21.44 -2.72 -5.02
CA GLN A 323 -21.22 -2.18 -6.35
C GLN A 323 -22.56 -1.76 -6.93
N PHE A 324 -22.69 -0.49 -7.29
CA PHE A 324 -23.94 0.03 -7.82
C PHE A 324 -24.08 -0.20 -9.32
N ALA A 325 -25.31 -0.45 -9.75
CA ALA A 325 -25.65 -0.60 -11.17
C ALA A 325 -25.33 0.66 -11.96
N GLN A 326 -24.78 0.48 -13.16
CA GLN A 326 -24.42 1.62 -14.01
C GLN A 326 -25.54 2.16 -14.88
N LYS A 327 -26.78 1.68 -14.70
CA LYS A 327 -27.94 2.15 -15.51
C LYS A 327 -28.09 3.68 -15.54
N ASN A 328 -27.57 4.36 -14.50
CA ASN A 328 -27.65 5.81 -14.31
C ASN A 328 -26.29 6.47 -14.22
N ALA A 329 -25.20 5.81 -14.63
CA ALA A 329 -23.90 6.46 -14.65
C ALA A 329 -23.98 7.69 -15.57
N VAL A 330 -23.78 8.86 -14.98
CA VAL A 330 -23.64 10.10 -15.73
C VAL A 330 -22.52 9.88 -16.76
N ALA A 331 -22.81 10.12 -18.03
CA ALA A 331 -21.82 10.03 -19.09
C ALA A 331 -20.55 10.77 -18.63
N LYS A 332 -19.36 10.19 -18.90
CA LYS A 332 -18.08 10.78 -18.51
C LYS A 332 -17.98 12.18 -19.11
N GLU A 333 -18.50 13.17 -18.40
CA GLU A 333 -18.31 14.56 -18.75
C GLU A 333 -16.82 14.88 -18.75
N LYS A 334 -16.43 15.70 -19.71
CA LYS A 334 -15.08 16.27 -19.71
C LYS A 334 -14.95 17.07 -18.42
N LEU A 335 -13.90 16.80 -17.64
CA LEU A 335 -13.63 17.59 -16.44
C LEU A 335 -13.65 19.07 -16.82
N PRO A 336 -14.38 19.94 -16.08
CA PRO A 336 -14.35 21.38 -16.28
C PRO A 336 -12.91 21.90 -16.27
N LYS A 337 -12.67 23.03 -16.94
CA LYS A 337 -11.36 23.70 -16.87
C LYS A 337 -11.09 24.19 -15.43
N GLY A 338 -9.84 24.19 -15.02
CA GLY A 338 -9.46 24.64 -13.67
C GLY A 338 -9.60 23.61 -12.56
N MET A 339 -9.92 22.36 -12.91
CA MET A 339 -9.94 21.28 -11.92
C MET A 339 -8.52 20.94 -11.46
N VAL A 340 -8.41 20.60 -10.18
CA VAL A 340 -7.20 20.08 -9.58
C VAL A 340 -7.47 18.69 -9.02
N SER A 341 -6.42 17.84 -8.98
CA SER A 341 -6.49 16.55 -8.30
C SER A 341 -5.59 16.61 -7.07
N ALA A 342 -6.16 16.47 -5.90
CA ALA A 342 -5.44 16.37 -4.65
C ALA A 342 -5.31 14.91 -4.23
N ARG A 343 -4.09 14.49 -3.86
CA ARG A 343 -3.85 13.24 -3.15
C ARG A 343 -3.94 13.51 -1.66
N LEU A 344 -4.67 12.67 -0.95
CA LEU A 344 -4.89 12.78 0.48
C LEU A 344 -4.07 11.73 1.22
N LYS A 345 -3.45 12.09 2.34
CA LYS A 345 -2.62 11.20 3.17
C LYS A 345 -3.43 10.01 3.68
N GLY A 346 -3.26 8.84 3.06
CA GLY A 346 -3.95 7.62 3.46
C GLY A 346 -5.45 7.54 3.14
N HIS A 347 -6.01 8.54 2.45
CA HIS A 347 -7.46 8.66 2.21
C HIS A 347 -7.86 8.70 0.73
N GLY A 348 -6.93 8.36 -0.18
CA GLY A 348 -7.19 8.33 -1.62
C GLY A 348 -6.93 9.64 -2.32
N SER A 349 -7.75 9.99 -3.31
CA SER A 349 -7.62 11.21 -4.09
C SER A 349 -8.97 11.85 -4.39
N LEU A 350 -8.98 13.18 -4.49
CA LEU A 350 -10.14 13.99 -4.84
C LEU A 350 -9.85 14.88 -6.04
N THR A 351 -10.84 15.05 -6.92
CA THR A 351 -10.80 16.00 -8.02
C THR A 351 -11.87 17.06 -7.82
N PHE A 352 -11.46 18.32 -7.79
CA PHE A 352 -12.32 19.46 -7.50
C PHE A 352 -11.76 20.75 -8.15
N GLN A 353 -12.57 21.78 -8.19
CA GLN A 353 -12.13 23.15 -8.48
C GLN A 353 -11.72 23.81 -7.15
N LEU A 354 -10.48 24.27 -7.06
CA LEU A 354 -9.99 25.01 -5.89
C LEU A 354 -10.51 26.43 -5.98
N LYS A 355 -11.25 26.88 -4.96
CA LYS A 355 -11.75 28.27 -4.85
C LYS A 355 -10.81 29.13 -4.03
N SER A 356 -10.42 28.65 -2.85
CA SER A 356 -9.46 29.33 -1.97
C SER A 356 -8.64 28.33 -1.17
N TRP A 357 -7.48 28.77 -0.68
CA TRP A 357 -6.67 28.05 0.30
C TRP A 357 -6.14 29.07 1.32
N GLN A 358 -6.78 29.13 2.47
CA GLN A 358 -6.45 30.07 3.53
C GLN A 358 -6.54 29.38 4.89
N ASP A 359 -5.72 29.76 5.84
CA ASP A 359 -5.69 29.27 7.22
C ASP A 359 -5.72 27.72 7.34
N GLY A 360 -4.99 27.04 6.43
CA GLY A 360 -4.95 25.59 6.42
C GLY A 360 -6.22 24.90 5.91
N LYS A 361 -7.21 25.66 5.41
CA LYS A 361 -8.45 25.14 4.84
C LYS A 361 -8.51 25.39 3.34
N LEU A 362 -9.01 24.41 2.59
CA LEU A 362 -9.29 24.53 1.16
C LEU A 362 -10.80 24.60 0.95
N GLU A 363 -11.27 25.66 0.35
CA GLU A 363 -12.63 25.73 -0.18
C GLU A 363 -12.64 25.18 -1.59
N VAL A 364 -13.47 24.19 -1.81
CA VAL A 364 -13.49 23.41 -3.05
C VAL A 364 -14.89 23.23 -3.57
N GLU A 365 -15.01 23.03 -4.88
CA GLU A 365 -16.26 22.67 -5.53
C GLU A 365 -16.04 21.48 -6.48
N SER A 366 -16.86 20.46 -6.36
CA SER A 366 -16.76 19.24 -7.15
C SER A 366 -18.09 18.88 -7.81
N PRO A 367 -18.08 18.43 -9.08
CA PRO A 367 -19.26 17.86 -9.70
C PRO A 367 -19.81 16.64 -8.95
N ASP A 368 -18.96 15.93 -8.23
CA ASP A 368 -19.32 14.69 -7.53
C ASP A 368 -20.05 14.94 -6.20
N PHE A 369 -19.65 16.02 -5.45
CA PHE A 369 -20.14 16.29 -4.08
C PHE A 369 -20.48 17.76 -3.78
N GLY A 370 -20.40 18.65 -4.77
CA GLY A 370 -20.69 20.08 -4.59
C GLY A 370 -19.59 20.84 -3.86
N ALA A 371 -19.99 21.91 -3.14
CA ALA A 371 -19.08 22.72 -2.34
C ALA A 371 -18.72 22.01 -1.03
N ALA A 372 -17.43 22.11 -0.63
CA ALA A 372 -16.94 21.57 0.63
C ALA A 372 -15.70 22.34 1.10
N THR A 373 -15.43 22.26 2.40
CA THR A 373 -14.20 22.77 3.03
C THR A 373 -13.36 21.60 3.47
N LEU A 374 -12.14 21.46 2.92
CA LEU A 374 -11.20 20.41 3.25
C LEU A 374 -10.15 20.90 4.23
N ASP A 375 -9.73 20.04 5.15
CA ASP A 375 -8.55 20.28 5.98
C ASP A 375 -7.28 20.13 5.12
N GLY A 376 -6.55 21.22 4.94
CA GLY A 376 -5.33 21.25 4.13
C GLY A 376 -4.19 20.39 4.68
N SER A 377 -4.20 20.08 5.97
CA SER A 377 -3.15 19.26 6.60
C SER A 377 -3.08 17.84 6.08
N ILE A 378 -4.20 17.33 5.52
CA ILE A 378 -4.25 15.99 4.93
C ILE A 378 -3.79 15.95 3.48
N VAL A 379 -3.63 17.09 2.83
CA VAL A 379 -3.22 17.14 1.42
C VAL A 379 -1.74 16.77 1.32
N GLU A 380 -1.46 15.68 0.61
CA GLU A 380 -0.10 15.24 0.32
C GLU A 380 0.49 15.94 -0.91
N SER A 381 -0.33 16.10 -1.95
CA SER A 381 0.06 16.78 -3.17
C SER A 381 -1.14 17.24 -3.97
N ILE A 382 -0.98 18.33 -4.73
CA ILE A 382 -1.98 18.83 -5.68
C ILE A 382 -1.40 18.81 -7.07
N THR A 383 -2.17 18.30 -8.02
CA THR A 383 -1.87 18.31 -9.44
C THR A 383 -2.86 19.22 -10.14
N PHE A 384 -2.39 20.29 -10.76
CA PHE A 384 -3.20 21.19 -11.56
C PHE A 384 -3.43 20.62 -12.95
N ASN A 385 -4.62 20.88 -13.52
CA ASN A 385 -5.03 20.42 -14.84
C ASN A 385 -4.78 18.90 -15.03
N PRO A 386 -5.39 18.04 -14.19
CA PRO A 386 -5.16 16.61 -14.28
C PRO A 386 -5.61 16.11 -15.65
N THR A 387 -4.65 15.76 -16.49
CA THR A 387 -4.96 15.07 -17.76
C THR A 387 -5.46 13.68 -17.42
N LYS A 388 -6.45 13.16 -18.19
CA LYS A 388 -6.91 11.77 -18.02
C LYS A 388 -5.69 10.87 -17.93
N LYS A 389 -5.52 10.15 -16.81
CA LYS A 389 -4.48 9.11 -16.70
C LYS A 389 -4.63 8.21 -17.93
N ARG A 390 -3.60 8.14 -18.76
CA ARG A 390 -3.51 7.13 -19.81
C ARG A 390 -3.68 5.79 -19.14
N ALA A 391 -4.65 5.02 -19.60
CA ALA A 391 -4.88 3.67 -19.10
C ALA A 391 -3.60 2.86 -19.41
N LEU A 392 -2.77 2.70 -18.40
CA LEU A 392 -1.77 1.65 -18.38
C LEU A 392 -2.54 0.33 -18.26
N ASP A 393 -2.20 -0.65 -19.10
CA ASP A 393 -2.71 -2.00 -18.92
C ASP A 393 -2.34 -2.52 -17.52
N SER A 394 -2.99 -3.57 -17.08
CA SER A 394 -2.78 -4.18 -15.77
C SER A 394 -1.34 -4.65 -15.50
N LYS A 395 -0.45 -4.56 -16.48
CA LYS A 395 0.98 -4.87 -16.42
C LYS A 395 1.89 -3.64 -16.40
N GLY A 396 1.33 -2.42 -16.41
CA GLY A 396 2.12 -1.19 -16.41
C GLY A 396 2.84 -0.89 -17.74
N THR A 397 2.53 -1.62 -18.80
CA THR A 397 3.07 -1.45 -20.15
C THR A 397 2.14 -0.61 -21.02
N LEU A 398 2.70 0.18 -21.91
CA LEU A 398 1.94 0.93 -22.91
C LEU A 398 1.20 -0.05 -23.83
N SER A 399 -0.06 0.25 -24.17
CA SER A 399 -0.81 -0.59 -25.10
C SER A 399 -0.05 -0.71 -26.44
N LYS A 400 -0.17 -1.86 -27.13
CA LYS A 400 0.46 -2.08 -28.45
C LYS A 400 0.15 -0.96 -29.45
N LYS A 401 -1.03 -0.33 -29.32
CA LYS A 401 -1.47 0.79 -30.17
C LYS A 401 -0.69 2.08 -29.86
N GLU A 402 -0.42 2.35 -28.60
CA GLU A 402 0.35 3.51 -28.14
C GLU A 402 1.84 3.35 -28.44
N LEU A 403 2.37 2.13 -28.30
CA LEU A 403 3.76 1.80 -28.68
C LEU A 403 3.98 1.98 -30.18
N LYS A 404 3.06 1.51 -31.03
CA LYS A 404 3.09 1.75 -32.49
C LYS A 404 3.00 3.23 -32.84
N LYS A 405 2.21 4.02 -32.09
CA LYS A 405 2.11 5.46 -32.34
C LYS A 405 3.42 6.18 -32.03
N ARG A 406 4.06 5.87 -30.90
CA ARG A 406 5.38 6.45 -30.53
C ARG A 406 6.51 6.05 -31.48
N LEU A 407 6.50 4.81 -31.97
CA LEU A 407 7.46 4.37 -32.99
C LEU A 407 7.30 5.17 -34.28
N ARG A 408 6.07 5.37 -34.77
CA ARG A 408 5.80 6.19 -35.98
C ARG A 408 6.16 7.68 -35.77
N GLU A 409 5.98 8.23 -34.58
CA GLU A 409 6.37 9.60 -34.23
C GLU A 409 7.91 9.75 -34.18
N LYS A 410 8.63 8.74 -33.69
CA LYS A 410 10.09 8.70 -33.72
C LYS A 410 10.65 8.56 -35.12
N GLU A 411 10.01 7.75 -35.97
CA GLU A 411 10.41 7.60 -37.37
C GLU A 411 10.20 8.90 -38.18
N LYS A 412 9.15 9.67 -37.89
CA LYS A 412 8.89 10.98 -38.48
C LYS A 412 9.82 12.10 -38.03
N GLY A 413 10.36 11.99 -36.80
CA GLY A 413 11.30 12.98 -36.23
C GLY A 413 12.75 12.79 -36.62
N ASN A 414 13.10 11.74 -37.35
CA ASN A 414 14.47 11.39 -37.69
C ASN A 414 14.79 11.60 -39.21
N ILE A 415 14.01 12.43 -39.89
CA ILE A 415 14.35 12.87 -41.24
C ILE A 415 15.28 14.09 -41.08
N GLY A 416 16.57 13.81 -40.91
CA GLY A 416 17.61 14.82 -41.02
C GLY A 416 17.61 15.43 -42.47
N PRO A 417 18.13 16.65 -42.63
CA PRO A 417 18.18 17.29 -43.94
C PRO A 417 18.92 16.41 -44.94
N PRO A 418 18.47 16.37 -46.19
CA PRO A 418 19.11 15.55 -47.22
C PRO A 418 20.58 15.98 -47.41
N PRO A 419 21.50 15.04 -47.64
CA PRO A 419 22.90 15.37 -47.85
C PRO A 419 23.07 16.30 -49.07
N PRO A 420 24.04 17.23 -49.08
CA PRO A 420 24.28 18.17 -50.15
C PRO A 420 24.62 17.41 -51.44
N ARG A 421 23.98 17.82 -52.55
CA ARG A 421 24.25 17.25 -53.90
C ARG A 421 25.68 17.55 -54.32
N VAL A 422 26.46 16.53 -54.53
CA VAL A 422 27.78 16.61 -55.17
C VAL A 422 27.65 17.04 -56.63
N PRO A 423 28.33 18.09 -57.08
CA PRO A 423 28.26 18.50 -58.48
C PRO A 423 28.93 17.46 -59.40
N LYS A 424 28.19 17.03 -60.41
CA LYS A 424 28.73 16.17 -61.46
C LYS A 424 29.81 16.91 -62.21
N LYS A 425 31.04 16.40 -62.15
CA LYS A 425 32.13 16.85 -63.13
C LYS A 425 31.76 16.39 -64.52
N ASN A 426 31.53 17.36 -65.38
CA ASN A 426 31.47 17.10 -66.84
C ASN A 426 32.87 16.69 -67.31
N LYS A 427 32.91 15.57 -68.03
CA LYS A 427 33.94 15.28 -69.00
C LYS A 427 33.39 15.51 -70.39
#